data_ebb3a11ea40a63e97b63314149cbe354
#
_entry.id   ebb3a11ea40a63e97b63314149cbe354
#
_cell.length_a   1.000
_cell.length_b   1.000
_cell.length_c   1.000
_cell.angle_alpha   90.00
_cell.angle_beta   90.00
_cell.angle_gamma   90.00
#
_symmetry.space_group_name_H-M   'P 1'
#
loop_
_entity.id
_entity.type
_entity.pdbx_description
1 polymer ?
#
loop_
_entity_poly.entity_id
_entity_poly.type
_entity_poly.pdbx_seq_one_letter_code
_entity_poly.pdbx_strand_id
1 'polypeptide(L)' 'MRFVELKSIEGPMVILNVDKIIAITESTVGGACLILIDNKLDVVESPHDIILKIRG' A
#
# COMPACT_ATOMS: atom_id res chain seq x y z
N MET A 1 7.16 -15.72 1.58
CA MET A 1 7.09 -14.35 2.11
C MET A 1 7.21 -13.36 0.95
N ARG A 2 6.28 -12.43 0.84
CA ARG A 2 6.25 -11.51 -0.29
C ARG A 2 6.32 -10.08 0.20
N PHE A 3 7.10 -9.27 -0.50
CA PHE A 3 7.22 -7.85 -0.20
C PHE A 3 6.86 -7.02 -1.41
N VAL A 4 6.34 -5.83 -1.18
CA VAL A 4 5.99 -4.90 -2.23
C VAL A 4 6.57 -3.54 -1.87
N GLU A 5 7.09 -2.84 -2.86
CA GLU A 5 7.62 -1.49 -2.69
C GLU A 5 6.56 -0.49 -3.09
N LEU A 6 6.26 0.42 -2.16
CA LEU A 6 5.26 1.45 -2.39
C LEU A 6 5.85 2.79 -1.94
N LYS A 7 5.36 3.86 -2.53
CA LYS A 7 5.81 5.19 -2.15
C LYS A 7 4.78 5.83 -1.25
N SER A 8 5.19 6.16 -0.03
CA SER A 8 4.28 6.83 0.89
C SER A 8 4.00 8.26 0.42
N ILE A 9 2.86 8.80 0.83
CA ILE A 9 2.52 10.17 0.46
C ILE A 9 3.46 11.19 1.07
N GLU A 10 4.19 10.80 2.11
CA GLU A 10 5.14 11.68 2.77
C GLU A 10 6.51 11.68 2.07
N GLY A 11 6.72 10.80 1.11
CA GLY A 11 7.92 10.80 0.30
C GLY A 11 8.74 9.52 0.33
N PRO A 12 9.06 8.95 1.49
CA PRO A 12 9.92 7.76 1.53
C PRO A 12 9.28 6.54 0.90
N MET A 13 10.11 5.71 0.27
CA MET A 13 9.67 4.40 -0.18
C MET A 13 9.47 3.49 1.01
N VAL A 14 8.46 2.64 0.93
CA VAL A 14 8.14 1.70 1.98
C VAL A 14 8.13 0.30 1.38
N ILE A 15 8.77 -0.64 2.04
CA ILE A 15 8.76 -2.05 1.65
C ILE A 15 7.86 -2.76 2.65
N LEU A 16 6.74 -3.30 2.15
CA LEU A 16 5.74 -3.92 3.00
C LEU A 16 5.66 -5.41 2.77
N ASN A 17 5.45 -6.15 3.86
CA ASN A 17 5.11 -7.56 3.77
C ASN A 17 3.64 -7.65 3.36
N VAL A 18 3.37 -8.27 2.23
CA VAL A 18 2.02 -8.37 1.68
C VAL A 18 1.07 -9.06 2.66
N ASP A 19 1.60 -9.99 3.46
CA ASP A 19 0.77 -10.72 4.42
C ASP A 19 0.24 -9.84 5.55
N LYS A 20 0.79 -8.65 5.72
CA LYS A 20 0.35 -7.73 6.78
C LYS A 20 -0.74 -6.78 6.29
N ILE A 21 -1.08 -6.82 5.02
CA ILE A 21 -2.11 -5.96 4.46
C ILE A 21 -3.47 -6.64 4.62
N ILE A 22 -4.37 -5.99 5.34
CA ILE A 22 -5.72 -6.52 5.56
C ILE A 22 -6.66 -6.05 4.45
N ALA A 23 -6.56 -4.78 4.07
CA ALA A 23 -7.44 -4.20 3.07
C ALA A 23 -6.74 -3.06 2.36
N ILE A 24 -7.19 -2.78 1.14
CA ILE A 24 -6.69 -1.67 0.34
C ILE A 24 -7.91 -0.86 -0.08
N THR A 25 -7.93 0.42 0.27
CA THR A 25 -9.03 1.30 -0.07
C THR A 25 -8.51 2.53 -0.79
N GLU A 26 -9.42 3.28 -1.41
CA GLU A 26 -9.05 4.56 -1.99
C GLU A 26 -8.80 5.56 -0.88
N SER A 27 -7.74 6.36 -1.04
CA SER A 27 -7.40 7.40 -0.07
C SER A 27 -8.09 8.69 -0.44
N THR A 28 -8.52 9.46 0.57
CA THR A 28 -9.09 10.77 0.33
C THR A 28 -8.03 11.80 -0.07
N VAL A 29 -6.76 11.48 0.15
CA VAL A 29 -5.66 12.39 -0.20
C VAL A 29 -4.96 11.95 -1.49
N GLY A 30 -5.57 11.01 -2.23
CA GLY A 30 -4.98 10.50 -3.47
C GLY A 30 -4.29 9.17 -3.24
N GLY A 31 -4.25 8.34 -4.30
CA GLY A 31 -3.64 7.03 -4.18
C GLY A 31 -4.50 6.07 -3.38
N ALA A 32 -3.86 5.27 -2.54
CA ALA A 32 -4.54 4.23 -1.79
C ALA A 32 -4.20 4.33 -0.31
N CYS A 33 -5.12 3.82 0.51
CA CYS A 33 -4.89 3.64 1.94
C CYS A 33 -4.82 2.15 2.22
N LEU A 34 -3.70 1.71 2.77
CA LEU A 34 -3.50 0.33 3.16
C LEU A 34 -3.85 0.16 4.62
N ILE A 35 -4.78 -0.74 4.89
CA ILE A 35 -5.13 -1.05 6.26
C ILE A 35 -4.30 -2.24 6.69
N LEU A 36 -3.43 -2.00 7.64
CA LEU A 36 -2.51 -3.00 8.16
C LEU A 36 -3.01 -3.52 9.49
N ILE A 37 -2.33 -4.52 10.02
CA ILE A 37 -2.75 -5.14 11.28
C ILE A 37 -2.80 -4.10 12.41
N ASP A 38 -1.78 -3.23 12.48
CA ASP A 38 -1.65 -2.31 13.62
C ASP A 38 -1.97 -0.87 13.27
N ASN A 39 -1.96 -0.50 11.99
CA ASN A 39 -2.11 0.89 11.61
C ASN A 39 -2.55 1.01 10.15
N LYS A 40 -2.55 2.23 9.65
CA LYS A 40 -2.88 2.53 8.26
C LYS A 40 -1.72 3.25 7.61
N LEU A 41 -1.62 3.09 6.28
CA LEU A 41 -0.56 3.74 5.51
C LEU A 41 -1.15 4.29 4.22
N ASP A 42 -0.96 5.58 3.98
CA ASP A 42 -1.34 6.19 2.71
C ASP A 42 -0.18 6.18 1.75
N VAL A 43 -0.44 5.75 0.51
CA VAL A 43 0.58 5.68 -0.52
C VAL A 43 0.09 6.41 -1.76
N VAL A 44 1.02 6.75 -2.66
CA VAL A 44 0.68 7.48 -3.88
C VAL A 44 0.13 6.56 -4.96
N GLU A 45 0.44 5.27 -4.91
CA GLU A 45 -0.08 4.32 -5.88
C GLU A 45 -1.57 4.13 -5.71
N SER A 46 -2.28 3.92 -6.81
CA SER A 46 -3.71 3.60 -6.75
C SER A 46 -3.91 2.18 -6.25
N PRO A 47 -5.11 1.86 -5.75
CA PRO A 47 -5.39 0.47 -5.35
C PRO A 47 -5.15 -0.52 -6.48
N HIS A 48 -5.50 -0.14 -7.71
CA HIS A 48 -5.31 -1.01 -8.86
C HIS A 48 -3.82 -1.28 -9.10
N ASP A 49 -2.99 -0.25 -9.00
CA ASP A 49 -1.55 -0.40 -9.19
C ASP A 49 -0.95 -1.30 -8.13
N ILE A 50 -1.42 -1.19 -6.90
CA ILE A 50 -0.93 -2.02 -5.81
C ILE A 50 -1.27 -3.48 -6.06
N ILE A 51 -2.49 -3.74 -6.50
CA ILE A 51 -2.92 -5.09 -6.81
C ILE A 51 -2.06 -5.69 -7.91
N LEU A 52 -1.75 -4.90 -8.94
CA LEU A 52 -0.88 -5.38 -10.01
C LEU A 52 0.52 -5.72 -9.50
N LYS A 53 1.06 -4.91 -8.60
CA LYS A 53 2.38 -5.19 -8.01
C LYS A 53 2.36 -6.46 -7.19
N ILE A 54 1.28 -6.68 -6.44
CA ILE A 54 1.17 -7.87 -5.59
C ILE A 54 1.04 -9.13 -6.46
N ARG A 55 0.27 -9.04 -7.54
CA ARG A 55 0.02 -10.19 -8.40
C ARG A 55 1.20 -10.49 -9.32
N GLY A 56 1.93 -9.46 -9.68
CA GLY A 56 3.04 -9.56 -10.60
C GLY A 56 4.27 -10.07 -10.01
#